data_01451076ad50b91cd28f15c561c93281
#
_entry.id   01451076ad50b91cd28f15c561c93281
#
_cell.length_a   1.000
_cell.length_b   1.000
_cell.length_c   1.000
_cell.angle_alpha   90.00
_cell.angle_beta   90.00
_cell.angle_gamma   90.00
#
_symmetry.space_group_name_H-M   'P 1'
#
loop_
_entity.id
_entity.type
_entity.pdbx_description
1 polymer ?
#
loop_
_entity_poly.entity_id
_entity_poly.type
_entity_poly.pdbx_seq_one_letter_code
_entity_poly.pdbx_strand_id
1 'polypeptide(L)' 'MNLYASGEDYVEAILVLYKKFGSVRSVDIARHMEVSKPSVCHAVNILKEGFLTIDENHFLYLTSQGKVVAEKIYERHRL' A
#
# COMPACT_ATOMS: atom_id res chain seq x y z
N MET A 1 13.90 0.27 10.19
CA MET A 1 12.56 -0.25 10.44
C MET A 1 11.58 0.89 10.63
N ASN A 2 10.45 0.84 9.95
CA ASN A 2 9.42 1.87 10.07
C ASN A 2 8.39 1.45 11.13
N LEU A 3 8.48 2.04 12.31
CA LEU A 3 7.63 1.66 13.45
C LEU A 3 6.27 2.36 13.45
N TYR A 4 6.12 3.44 12.67
CA TYR A 4 4.95 4.30 12.73
C TYR A 4 4.31 4.54 11.37
N ALA A 5 4.37 3.52 10.52
CA ALA A 5 3.77 3.62 9.20
C ALA A 5 2.26 3.85 9.31
N SER A 6 1.78 4.87 8.64
CA SER A 6 0.35 5.20 8.61
C SER A 6 -0.33 4.53 7.42
N GLY A 7 -1.68 4.57 7.41
CA GLY A 7 -2.43 4.09 6.25
C GLY A 7 -2.02 4.79 4.96
N GLU A 8 -1.69 6.07 5.06
CA GLU A 8 -1.20 6.84 3.89
C GLU A 8 0.11 6.27 3.37
N ASP A 9 1.03 5.89 4.25
CA ASP A 9 2.29 5.29 3.85
C ASP A 9 2.06 3.96 3.11
N TYR A 10 1.09 3.18 3.55
CA TYR A 10 0.77 1.91 2.91
C TYR A 10 0.18 2.10 1.51
N VAL A 11 -0.75 3.06 1.33
CA VAL A 11 -1.32 3.29 0.00
C VAL A 11 -0.27 3.85 -0.96
N GLU A 12 0.63 4.70 -0.46
CA GLU A 12 1.74 5.18 -1.29
C GLU A 12 2.66 4.04 -1.70
N ALA A 13 2.99 3.15 -0.78
CA ALA A 13 3.84 1.99 -1.07
C ALA A 13 3.21 1.12 -2.15
N ILE A 14 1.90 0.88 -2.08
CA ILE A 14 1.19 0.11 -3.08
C ILE A 14 1.30 0.78 -4.45
N LEU A 15 1.11 2.10 -4.50
CA LEU A 15 1.22 2.85 -5.76
C LEU A 15 2.62 2.74 -6.35
N VAL A 16 3.64 2.96 -5.54
CA VAL A 16 5.05 2.91 -5.97
C VAL A 16 5.39 1.52 -6.51
N LEU A 17 5.01 0.48 -5.77
CA LEU A 17 5.31 -0.90 -6.17
C LEU A 17 4.54 -1.29 -7.43
N TYR A 18 3.31 -0.82 -7.56
CA TYR A 18 2.52 -1.08 -8.77
C TYR A 18 3.16 -0.42 -10.00
N LYS A 19 3.63 0.81 -9.85
CA LYS A 19 4.32 1.51 -10.94
C LYS A 19 5.62 0.82 -11.34
N LYS A 20 6.33 0.22 -10.38
CA LYS A 20 7.59 -0.47 -10.64
C LYS A 20 7.40 -1.86 -11.23
N PHE A 21 6.48 -2.65 -10.66
CA PHE A 21 6.41 -4.09 -10.93
C PHE A 21 5.11 -4.54 -11.59
N GLY A 22 4.09 -3.69 -11.62
CA GLY A 22 2.81 -4.02 -12.23
C GLY A 22 1.88 -4.86 -11.37
N SER A 23 2.36 -5.36 -10.23
CA SER A 23 1.54 -6.15 -9.30
C SER A 23 2.11 -6.03 -7.90
N VAL A 24 1.26 -6.13 -6.89
CA VAL A 24 1.66 -5.94 -5.49
C VAL A 24 0.97 -6.98 -4.60
N ARG A 25 1.75 -7.61 -3.73
CA ARG A 25 1.26 -8.48 -2.67
C ARG A 25 1.74 -7.95 -1.32
N SER A 26 1.15 -8.46 -0.24
CA SER A 26 1.52 -8.04 1.11
C SER A 26 3.01 -8.23 1.40
N VAL A 27 3.62 -9.29 0.90
CA VAL A 27 5.05 -9.54 1.10
C VAL A 27 5.91 -8.45 0.46
N ASP A 28 5.46 -7.91 -0.68
CA ASP A 28 6.18 -6.83 -1.35
C ASP A 28 6.15 -5.55 -0.51
N ILE A 29 5.00 -5.27 0.09
CA ILE A 29 4.84 -4.10 0.97
C ILE A 29 5.72 -4.26 2.20
N ALA A 30 5.71 -5.43 2.82
CA ALA A 30 6.51 -5.70 4.01
C ALA A 30 7.99 -5.45 3.74
N ARG A 31 8.48 -5.93 2.60
CA ARG A 31 9.86 -5.76 2.19
C ARG A 31 10.19 -4.30 1.89
N HIS A 32 9.32 -3.64 1.13
CA HIS A 32 9.53 -2.25 0.72
C HIS A 32 9.54 -1.29 1.91
N MET A 33 8.64 -1.48 2.85
CA MET A 33 8.48 -0.59 3.99
C MET A 33 9.29 -1.02 5.21
N GLU A 34 9.91 -2.20 5.16
CA GLU A 34 10.67 -2.76 6.28
C GLU A 34 9.79 -2.90 7.53
N VAL A 35 8.60 -3.44 7.34
CA VAL A 35 7.65 -3.71 8.42
C VAL A 35 7.33 -5.20 8.47
N SER A 36 6.75 -5.65 9.57
CA SER A 36 6.39 -7.06 9.73
C SER A 36 5.17 -7.42 8.89
N LYS A 37 5.04 -8.71 8.55
CA LYS A 37 3.86 -9.20 7.85
C LYS A 37 2.57 -8.95 8.64
N PRO A 38 2.51 -9.20 9.95
CA PRO A 38 1.32 -8.88 10.72
C PRO A 38 0.92 -7.41 10.63
N SER A 39 1.90 -6.49 10.61
CA SER A 39 1.62 -5.07 10.46
C SER A 39 0.96 -4.77 9.13
N VAL A 40 1.47 -5.37 8.04
CA VAL A 40 0.89 -5.21 6.71
C VAL A 40 -0.53 -5.78 6.68
N CYS A 41 -0.73 -6.96 7.22
CA CYS A 41 -2.06 -7.61 7.24
C CYS A 41 -3.07 -6.75 8.00
N HIS A 42 -2.65 -6.17 9.12
CA HIS A 42 -3.51 -5.28 9.90
C HIS A 42 -3.89 -4.04 9.08
N ALA A 43 -2.92 -3.41 8.45
CA ALA A 43 -3.15 -2.23 7.62
C ALA A 43 -4.07 -2.54 6.43
N VAL A 44 -3.82 -3.66 5.77
CA VAL A 44 -4.64 -4.11 4.62
C VAL A 44 -6.07 -4.34 5.05
N ASN A 45 -6.30 -4.95 6.23
CA ASN A 45 -7.64 -5.16 6.74
C ASN A 45 -8.40 -3.86 6.96
N ILE A 46 -7.71 -2.83 7.39
CA ILE A 46 -8.32 -1.51 7.58
C ILE A 46 -8.58 -0.84 6.23
N LEU A 47 -7.59 -0.86 5.35
CA LEU A 47 -7.64 -0.14 4.08
C LEU A 47 -8.60 -0.76 3.07
N LYS A 48 -8.90 -2.05 3.17
CA LYS A 48 -9.87 -2.67 2.25
C LYS A 48 -11.29 -2.11 2.42
N GLU A 49 -11.50 -1.32 3.45
CA GLU A 49 -12.77 -0.61 3.67
C GLU A 49 -12.86 0.67 2.83
N GLY A 50 -12.49 0.60 1.56
CA GLY A 50 -12.68 1.70 0.63
C GLY A 50 -11.44 2.15 -0.14
N PHE A 51 -10.24 1.77 0.30
CA PHE A 51 -9.00 2.26 -0.32
C PHE A 51 -8.28 1.23 -1.17
N LEU A 52 -8.52 -0.05 -0.92
CA LEU A 52 -7.92 -1.10 -1.73
C LEU A 52 -8.85 -2.31 -1.83
N THR A 53 -8.55 -3.18 -2.80
CA THR A 53 -9.21 -4.45 -2.97
C THR A 53 -8.15 -5.55 -3.06
N ILE A 54 -8.56 -6.79 -2.77
CA ILE A 54 -7.69 -7.95 -2.82
C ILE A 54 -8.37 -8.97 -3.72
N ASP A 55 -7.64 -9.52 -4.71
CA ASP A 55 -8.22 -10.56 -5.54
C ASP A 55 -8.00 -11.96 -4.93
N GLU A 56 -8.48 -12.99 -5.62
CA GLU A 56 -8.39 -14.36 -5.13
C GLU A 56 -6.96 -14.90 -5.04
N ASN A 57 -6.04 -14.25 -5.75
CA ASN A 57 -4.61 -14.61 -5.73
C ASN A 57 -3.82 -13.74 -4.76
N HIS A 58 -4.51 -12.96 -3.94
CA HIS A 58 -3.91 -12.09 -2.92
C HIS A 58 -3.14 -10.91 -3.49
N PHE A 59 -3.40 -10.52 -4.74
CA PHE A 59 -2.87 -9.29 -5.28
C PHE A 59 -3.71 -8.11 -4.80
N LEU A 60 -3.03 -7.01 -4.52
CA LEU A 60 -3.64 -5.80 -3.96
C LEU A 60 -3.80 -4.75 -5.05
N TYR A 61 -4.94 -4.08 -5.07
CA TYR A 61 -5.25 -3.01 -6.02
C TYR A 61 -5.81 -1.81 -5.28
N LEU A 62 -5.39 -0.63 -5.67
CA LEU A 62 -5.98 0.59 -5.12
C LEU A 62 -7.32 0.86 -5.79
N THR A 63 -8.31 1.25 -4.99
CA THR A 63 -9.57 1.78 -5.52
C THR A 63 -9.32 3.18 -6.07
N SER A 64 -10.33 3.79 -6.70
CA SER A 64 -10.23 5.18 -7.15
C SER A 64 -9.88 6.10 -5.98
N GLN A 65 -10.51 5.90 -4.83
CA GLN A 65 -10.24 6.69 -3.63
C GLN A 65 -8.83 6.47 -3.12
N GLY A 66 -8.37 5.21 -3.13
CA GLY A 66 -7.01 4.88 -2.72
C GLY A 66 -5.97 5.52 -3.61
N LYS A 67 -6.22 5.55 -4.93
CA LYS A 67 -5.32 6.18 -5.89
C LYS A 67 -5.21 7.68 -5.65
N VAL A 68 -6.33 8.35 -5.39
CA VAL A 68 -6.32 9.79 -5.12
C VAL A 68 -5.44 10.11 -3.93
N VAL A 69 -5.60 9.35 -2.84
CA VAL A 69 -4.80 9.55 -1.63
C VAL A 69 -3.32 9.25 -1.90
N ALA A 70 -3.05 8.12 -2.54
CA ALA A 70 -1.67 7.69 -2.81
C ALA A 70 -0.94 8.68 -3.71
N GLU A 71 -1.60 9.19 -4.75
CA GLU A 71 -0.97 10.13 -5.67
C GLU A 71 -0.67 11.48 -5.03
N LYS A 72 -1.54 11.95 -4.13
CA LYS A 72 -1.26 13.18 -3.38
C LYS A 72 -0.01 13.05 -2.53
N ILE A 73 0.15 11.92 -1.85
CA ILE A 73 1.32 11.66 -1.01
C ILE A 73 2.56 11.49 -1.86
N TYR A 74 2.45 10.76 -2.96
CA TYR A 74 3.54 10.53 -3.90
C TYR A 74 4.08 11.85 -4.45
N GLU A 75 3.19 12.74 -4.89
CA GLU A 75 3.59 14.05 -5.38
C GLU A 75 4.29 14.88 -4.31
N ARG A 76 3.80 14.82 -3.08
CA ARG A 76 4.39 15.52 -1.95
C ARG A 76 5.82 15.07 -1.70
N HIS A 77 6.09 13.78 -1.87
CA HIS A 77 7.40 13.20 -1.62
C HIS A 77 8.36 13.33 -2.80
N ARG A 78 7.87 13.77 -3.96
CA ARG A 78 8.73 13.94 -5.14
C ARG A 78 9.49 15.26 -5.17
N LEU A 79 9.14 16.17 -4.32
CA LEU A 79 9.74 17.50 -4.30
C LEU A 79 11.16 17.50 -3.67
#